data_bd2e37a533a4ee9ba7bf612b73468430
#
_entry.id   bd2e37a533a4ee9ba7bf612b73468430
#
_cell.length_a   1.000
_cell.length_b   1.000
_cell.length_c   1.000
_cell.angle_alpha   90.00
_cell.angle_beta   90.00
_cell.angle_gamma   90.00
#
_symmetry.space_group_name_H-M   'P 1'
#
loop_
_entity.id
_entity.type
_entity.pdbx_description
1 polymer ?
#
loop_
_entity_poly.entity_id
_entity_poly.type
_entity_poly.pdbx_seq_one_letter_code
_entity_poly.pdbx_strand_id
1 'polypeptide(L)'
;ALLYGIFTVITVALGFRAGFSFSAGAMDLLFSSSLPAAQKIWLIIPLGIAAFLVFYFVFLFAIKKWDLKTPGREDDDLEAEKKVELASDNYTAIAAKILEGCGGKENITSIDNCVTRLRLEVKDITAVNDKVIKSAGVAGVIKPGKTSVQVIVGTKVQFIADAFSKLCE
;
A
#
# COMPACT_ATOMS: atom_id res chain seq x y z
N ALA A 1 10.82 15.86 8.10
CA ALA A 1 11.19 16.57 9.35
C ALA A 1 11.41 18.08 9.12
N LEU A 2 12.28 18.49 8.18
CA LEU A 2 12.66 19.90 7.98
C LEU A 2 11.46 20.81 7.68
N LEU A 3 10.62 20.46 6.69
CA LEU A 3 9.42 21.23 6.34
C LEU A 3 8.46 21.36 7.54
N TYR A 4 8.27 20.27 8.27
CA TYR A 4 7.43 20.29 9.47
C TYR A 4 7.99 21.28 10.52
N GLY A 5 9.30 21.26 10.74
CA GLY A 5 9.96 22.20 11.65
C GLY A 5 9.75 23.67 11.26
N ILE A 6 9.85 23.98 9.95
CA ILE A 6 9.60 25.34 9.44
C ILE A 6 8.15 25.78 9.75
N PHE A 7 7.16 24.95 9.46
CA PHE A 7 5.77 25.28 9.77
C PHE A 7 5.51 25.43 11.27
N THR A 8 6.17 24.61 12.10
CA THR A 8 6.09 24.77 13.56
C THR A 8 6.63 26.13 14.03
N VAL A 9 7.77 26.56 13.51
CA VAL A 9 8.33 27.90 13.81
C VAL A 9 7.37 29.01 13.39
N ILE A 10 6.77 28.90 12.20
CA ILE A 10 5.78 29.85 11.69
C ILE A 10 4.55 29.91 12.62
N THR A 11 4.04 28.77 13.08
CA THR A 11 2.88 28.74 14.01
C THR A 11 3.20 29.43 15.32
N VAL A 12 4.39 29.23 15.87
CA VAL A 12 4.85 29.87 17.09
C VAL A 12 5.00 31.39 16.89
N ALA A 13 5.62 31.81 15.78
CA ALA A 13 5.82 33.22 15.45
C ALA A 13 4.50 33.98 15.26
N LEU A 14 3.49 33.34 14.67
CA LEU A 14 2.14 33.91 14.51
C LEU A 14 1.33 33.93 15.81
N GLY A 15 1.81 33.28 16.87
CA GLY A 15 1.11 33.14 18.15
C GLY A 15 -0.14 32.27 18.05
N PHE A 16 -0.15 31.32 17.09
CA PHE A 16 -1.22 30.33 16.96
C PHE A 16 -1.14 29.33 18.12
N ARG A 17 -2.24 29.15 18.82
CA ARG A 17 -2.39 28.19 19.91
C ARG A 17 -3.69 27.45 19.78
N ALA A 18 -3.61 26.16 19.44
CA ALA A 18 -4.71 25.22 19.44
C ALA A 18 -4.17 23.85 19.84
N GLY A 19 -5.01 23.04 20.42
CA GLY A 19 -4.69 21.69 20.83
C GLY A 19 -5.31 21.37 22.17
N PHE A 20 -6.08 20.30 22.21
CA PHE A 20 -6.68 19.76 23.42
C PHE A 20 -5.93 18.52 23.92
N SER A 21 -5.04 17.99 23.08
CA SER A 21 -4.27 16.74 23.30
C SER A 21 -5.13 15.47 23.36
N PHE A 22 -6.34 15.53 22.83
CA PHE A 22 -7.23 14.38 22.75
C PHE A 22 -7.01 13.60 21.45
N SER A 23 -6.90 14.33 20.34
CA SER A 23 -6.59 13.77 19.03
C SER A 23 -5.89 14.82 18.16
N ALA A 24 -5.33 14.41 17.03
CA ALA A 24 -4.73 15.33 16.06
C ALA A 24 -5.70 15.70 14.92
N GLY A 25 -7.00 15.55 15.12
CA GLY A 25 -8.02 15.71 14.09
C GLY A 25 -9.00 16.87 14.32
N ALA A 26 -10.07 16.87 13.54
CA ALA A 26 -11.12 17.88 13.58
C ALA A 26 -11.79 18.01 14.97
N MET A 27 -11.89 16.91 15.70
CA MET A 27 -12.47 16.91 17.06
C MET A 27 -11.61 17.71 18.05
N ASP A 28 -10.28 17.57 17.95
CA ASP A 28 -9.35 18.33 18.78
C ASP A 28 -9.46 19.85 18.52
N LEU A 29 -9.61 20.21 17.24
CA LEU A 29 -9.84 21.60 16.84
C LEU A 29 -11.17 22.15 17.41
N LEU A 30 -12.22 21.34 17.37
CA LEU A 30 -13.54 21.74 17.90
C LEU A 30 -13.51 21.95 19.40
N PHE A 31 -12.88 21.05 20.16
CA PHE A 31 -12.68 21.22 21.58
C PHE A 31 -11.76 22.38 21.90
N SER A 32 -10.69 22.57 21.12
CA SER A 32 -9.76 23.69 21.29
C SER A 32 -10.46 25.04 21.13
N SER A 33 -11.48 25.14 20.27
CA SER A 33 -12.23 26.39 20.05
C SER A 33 -12.94 26.91 21.31
N SER A 34 -13.25 26.02 22.24
CA SER A 34 -13.92 26.34 23.51
C SER A 34 -12.94 26.69 24.66
N LEU A 35 -11.63 26.56 24.43
CA LEU A 35 -10.64 26.80 25.47
C LEU A 35 -10.24 28.27 25.54
N PRO A 36 -10.19 28.89 26.75
CA PRO A 36 -9.74 30.27 26.92
C PRO A 36 -8.28 30.51 26.50
N ALA A 37 -7.45 29.45 26.54
CA ALA A 37 -6.05 29.50 26.15
C ALA A 37 -5.80 29.40 24.64
N ALA A 38 -6.81 29.05 23.89
CA ALA A 38 -6.72 28.93 22.43
C ALA A 38 -6.70 30.33 21.79
N GLN A 39 -5.76 30.53 20.88
CA GLN A 39 -5.57 31.81 20.20
C GLN A 39 -5.47 31.60 18.68
N LYS A 40 -6.14 32.48 17.94
CA LYS A 40 -6.06 32.56 16.47
C LYS A 40 -6.33 31.23 15.75
N ILE A 41 -7.26 30.43 16.24
CA ILE A 41 -7.57 29.08 15.70
C ILE A 41 -7.89 29.12 14.20
N TRP A 42 -8.51 30.20 13.73
CA TRP A 42 -8.85 30.37 12.30
C TRP A 42 -7.64 30.33 11.38
N LEU A 43 -6.41 30.60 11.90
CA LEU A 43 -5.18 30.50 11.12
C LEU A 43 -4.83 29.07 10.68
N ILE A 44 -5.44 28.05 11.28
CA ILE A 44 -5.21 26.66 10.87
C ILE A 44 -5.62 26.43 9.42
N ILE A 45 -6.65 27.13 8.93
CA ILE A 45 -7.17 26.96 7.58
C ILE A 45 -6.14 27.48 6.54
N PRO A 46 -5.76 28.77 6.53
CA PRO A 46 -4.79 29.26 5.56
C PRO A 46 -3.41 28.62 5.71
N LEU A 47 -2.98 28.34 6.95
CA LEU A 47 -1.71 27.69 7.21
C LEU A 47 -1.71 26.23 6.75
N GLY A 48 -2.83 25.53 6.95
CA GLY A 48 -3.02 24.16 6.46
C GLY A 48 -3.01 24.08 4.93
N ILE A 49 -3.66 25.01 4.25
CA ILE A 49 -3.63 25.11 2.79
C ILE A 49 -2.20 25.39 2.31
N ALA A 50 -1.51 26.34 2.93
CA ALA A 50 -0.13 26.64 2.58
C ALA A 50 0.80 25.44 2.79
N ALA A 51 0.66 24.75 3.92
CA ALA A 51 1.41 23.53 4.19
C ALA A 51 1.12 22.45 3.14
N PHE A 52 -0.15 22.20 2.83
CA PHE A 52 -0.55 21.23 1.81
C PHE A 52 0.12 21.54 0.46
N LEU A 53 0.03 22.77 -0.01
CA LEU A 53 0.62 23.16 -1.29
C LEU A 53 2.14 23.00 -1.29
N VAL A 54 2.83 23.44 -0.24
CA VAL A 54 4.29 23.30 -0.13
C VAL A 54 4.69 21.83 -0.14
N PHE A 55 4.07 21.01 0.70
CA PHE A 55 4.36 19.58 0.73
C PHE A 55 4.06 18.91 -0.62
N TYR A 56 2.90 19.20 -1.21
CA TYR A 56 2.51 18.65 -2.50
C TYR A 56 3.55 18.95 -3.59
N PHE A 57 3.92 20.22 -3.76
CA PHE A 57 4.87 20.59 -4.83
C PHE A 57 6.29 20.10 -4.56
N VAL A 58 6.76 20.14 -3.31
CA VAL A 58 8.10 19.64 -2.95
C VAL A 58 8.20 18.14 -3.20
N PHE A 59 7.21 17.37 -2.73
CA PHE A 59 7.22 15.92 -2.95
C PHE A 59 7.02 15.56 -4.42
N LEU A 60 6.12 16.24 -5.14
CA LEU A 60 5.94 16.04 -6.57
C LEU A 60 7.24 16.30 -7.35
N PHE A 61 7.95 17.38 -7.02
CA PHE A 61 9.22 17.71 -7.63
C PHE A 61 10.30 16.67 -7.29
N ALA A 62 10.41 16.29 -6.02
CA ALA A 62 11.38 15.29 -5.57
C ALA A 62 11.16 13.94 -6.26
N ILE A 63 9.90 13.47 -6.30
CA ILE A 63 9.54 12.21 -6.93
C ILE A 63 9.85 12.23 -8.43
N LYS A 64 9.51 13.33 -9.13
CA LYS A 64 9.77 13.46 -10.57
C LYS A 64 11.24 13.61 -10.90
N LYS A 65 11.99 14.40 -10.09
CA LYS A 65 13.39 14.71 -10.38
C LYS A 65 14.32 13.53 -10.08
N TRP A 66 14.06 12.81 -9.01
CA TRP A 66 14.90 11.69 -8.56
C TRP A 66 14.31 10.32 -8.89
N ASP A 67 13.19 10.28 -9.63
CA ASP A 67 12.46 9.05 -9.97
C ASP A 67 12.33 8.09 -8.78
N LEU A 68 11.87 8.64 -7.63
CA LEU A 68 11.77 7.88 -6.41
C LEU A 68 10.72 6.77 -6.56
N LYS A 69 11.16 5.54 -6.44
CA LYS A 69 10.32 4.35 -6.42
C LYS A 69 9.55 4.31 -5.10
N THR A 70 8.41 4.96 -5.05
CA THR A 70 7.50 4.89 -3.90
C THR A 70 6.65 3.63 -4.00
N PRO A 71 6.18 3.04 -2.86
CA PRO A 71 5.28 1.88 -2.90
C PRO A 71 4.09 2.12 -3.83
N GLY A 72 3.86 1.21 -4.78
CA GLY A 72 2.85 1.33 -5.83
C GLY A 72 3.30 2.07 -7.09
N ARG A 73 4.58 2.45 -7.20
CA ARG A 73 5.22 2.99 -8.41
C ARG A 73 6.44 2.19 -8.85
N GLU A 74 6.56 0.98 -8.39
CA GLU A 74 7.54 0.04 -8.91
C GLU A 74 7.15 -0.31 -10.35
N ASP A 75 8.13 -0.39 -11.27
CA ASP A 75 7.85 -0.59 -12.71
C ASP A 75 7.05 -1.88 -12.94
N ASP A 76 7.30 -2.91 -12.13
CA ASP A 76 6.57 -4.17 -12.15
C ASP A 76 5.09 -4.01 -11.72
N ASP A 77 4.78 -3.12 -10.79
CA ASP A 77 3.41 -2.89 -10.32
C ASP A 77 2.58 -2.11 -11.35
N LEU A 78 3.16 -1.12 -12.02
CA LEU A 78 2.46 -0.29 -13.02
C LEU A 78 2.19 -1.03 -14.33
N GLU A 79 3.10 -1.92 -14.76
CA GLU A 79 2.87 -2.78 -15.93
C GLU A 79 1.90 -3.91 -15.61
N ALA A 80 1.92 -4.38 -14.37
CA ALA A 80 1.05 -5.42 -13.88
C ALA A 80 -0.40 -4.97 -13.75
N GLU A 81 -0.67 -3.79 -13.20
CA GLU A 81 -2.04 -3.25 -13.10
C GLU A 81 -2.66 -2.95 -14.47
N LYS A 82 -1.86 -2.60 -15.47
CA LYS A 82 -2.35 -2.33 -16.84
C LYS A 82 -2.67 -3.59 -17.65
N LYS A 83 -2.18 -4.78 -17.25
CA LYS A 83 -2.33 -6.03 -18.00
C LYS A 83 -3.30 -7.04 -17.38
N VAL A 84 -3.84 -6.80 -16.18
CA VAL A 84 -4.72 -7.77 -15.51
C VAL A 84 -6.17 -7.58 -15.92
N GLU A 85 -6.50 -7.88 -17.16
CA GLU A 85 -7.75 -8.54 -17.48
C GLU A 85 -7.48 -10.04 -17.45
N LEU A 86 -7.82 -10.69 -16.32
CA LEU A 86 -7.83 -12.15 -16.25
C LEU A 86 -8.74 -12.67 -17.38
N ALA A 87 -8.15 -13.37 -18.32
CA ALA A 87 -8.82 -13.81 -19.52
C ALA A 87 -9.94 -14.85 -19.29
N SER A 88 -10.17 -15.25 -18.04
CA SER A 88 -11.29 -16.12 -17.66
C SER A 88 -11.70 -15.92 -16.20
N ASP A 89 -13.01 -16.05 -15.91
CA ASP A 89 -13.55 -16.08 -14.53
C ASP A 89 -13.34 -17.46 -13.85
N ASN A 90 -12.47 -18.31 -14.38
CA ASN A 90 -12.17 -19.62 -13.79
C ASN A 90 -11.08 -19.50 -12.72
N TYR A 91 -11.44 -18.95 -11.57
CA TYR A 91 -10.53 -18.72 -10.45
C TYR A 91 -9.90 -20.01 -9.91
N THR A 92 -10.62 -21.13 -10.00
CA THR A 92 -10.10 -22.46 -9.56
C THR A 92 -8.96 -22.93 -10.46
N ALA A 93 -9.07 -22.76 -11.77
CA ALA A 93 -8.00 -23.14 -12.69
C ALA A 93 -6.76 -22.23 -12.52
N ILE A 94 -6.98 -20.94 -12.27
CA ILE A 94 -5.90 -19.99 -11.99
C ILE A 94 -5.20 -20.39 -10.67
N ALA A 95 -5.97 -20.64 -9.60
CA ALA A 95 -5.44 -21.06 -8.32
C ALA A 95 -4.65 -22.40 -8.43
N ALA A 96 -5.15 -23.36 -9.18
CA ALA A 96 -4.47 -24.63 -9.41
C ALA A 96 -3.12 -24.46 -10.11
N LYS A 97 -3.03 -23.61 -11.13
CA LYS A 97 -1.75 -23.28 -11.79
C LYS A 97 -0.78 -22.54 -10.88
N ILE A 98 -1.28 -21.62 -10.06
CA ILE A 98 -0.43 -20.94 -9.06
C ILE A 98 0.11 -21.97 -8.07
N LEU A 99 -0.73 -22.88 -7.59
CA LEU A 99 -0.35 -23.94 -6.65
C LEU A 99 0.72 -24.88 -7.25
N GLU A 100 0.51 -25.30 -8.50
CA GLU A 100 1.50 -26.10 -9.26
C GLU A 100 2.83 -25.33 -9.34
N GLY A 101 2.78 -24.07 -9.72
CA GLY A 101 3.98 -23.21 -9.83
C GLY A 101 4.66 -22.91 -8.51
N CYS A 102 3.95 -23.03 -7.39
CA CYS A 102 4.52 -22.89 -6.04
C CYS A 102 5.14 -24.20 -5.51
N GLY A 103 5.15 -25.28 -6.28
CA GLY A 103 5.70 -26.56 -5.86
C GLY A 103 4.68 -27.47 -5.17
N GLY A 104 3.40 -27.19 -5.34
CA GLY A 104 2.29 -27.98 -4.80
C GLY A 104 1.94 -27.69 -3.34
N LYS A 105 0.88 -28.34 -2.87
CA LYS A 105 0.30 -28.15 -1.52
C LYS A 105 1.31 -28.35 -0.39
N GLU A 106 2.18 -29.33 -0.51
CA GLU A 106 3.16 -29.67 0.53
C GLU A 106 4.19 -28.56 0.76
N ASN A 107 4.40 -27.69 -0.21
CA ASN A 107 5.33 -26.56 -0.13
C ASN A 107 4.68 -25.31 0.48
N ILE A 108 3.36 -25.22 0.58
CA ILE A 108 2.64 -24.08 1.16
C ILE A 108 2.56 -24.20 2.68
N THR A 109 2.92 -23.14 3.39
CA THR A 109 2.83 -23.07 4.86
C THR A 109 1.80 -22.05 5.34
N SER A 110 1.58 -20.98 4.57
CA SER A 110 0.58 -19.96 4.90
C SER A 110 0.02 -19.33 3.64
N ILE A 111 -1.25 -18.96 3.69
CA ILE A 111 -2.00 -18.31 2.62
C ILE A 111 -2.61 -17.04 3.19
N ASP A 112 -2.32 -15.91 2.60
CA ASP A 112 -2.89 -14.60 2.92
C ASP A 112 -3.05 -13.79 1.64
N ASN A 113 -3.79 -12.70 1.67
CA ASN A 113 -3.89 -11.78 0.55
C ASN A 113 -4.05 -10.33 1.00
N CYS A 114 -3.63 -9.41 0.17
CA CYS A 114 -4.01 -8.00 0.27
C CYS A 114 -4.97 -7.65 -0.89
N VAL A 115 -5.22 -6.38 -1.12
CA VAL A 115 -6.21 -5.91 -2.11
C VAL A 115 -5.93 -6.41 -3.54
N THR A 116 -4.65 -6.65 -3.91
CA THR A 116 -4.25 -7.00 -5.28
C THR A 116 -3.29 -8.18 -5.37
N ARG A 117 -2.75 -8.69 -4.25
CA ARG A 117 -1.70 -9.72 -4.24
C ARG A 117 -2.10 -10.90 -3.36
N LEU A 118 -1.93 -12.09 -3.90
CA LEU A 118 -1.93 -13.32 -3.12
C LEU A 118 -0.54 -13.47 -2.47
N ARG A 119 -0.51 -13.62 -1.15
CA ARG A 119 0.71 -13.76 -0.35
C ARG A 119 0.80 -15.18 0.17
N LEU A 120 1.85 -15.85 -0.22
CA LEU A 120 2.08 -17.25 0.14
C LEU A 120 3.40 -17.37 0.90
N GLU A 121 3.39 -18.19 1.94
CA GLU A 121 4.61 -18.67 2.56
C GLU A 121 4.89 -20.08 2.11
N VAL A 122 6.13 -20.34 1.72
CA VAL A 122 6.58 -21.63 1.19
C VAL A 122 7.74 -22.18 2.02
N LYS A 123 7.83 -23.51 2.10
CA LYS A 123 8.94 -24.18 2.77
C LYS A 123 10.24 -24.04 1.98
N ASP A 124 10.15 -24.22 0.66
CA ASP A 124 11.29 -24.14 -0.25
C ASP A 124 10.98 -23.21 -1.42
N ILE A 125 11.66 -22.06 -1.43
CA ILE A 125 11.54 -21.06 -2.49
C ILE A 125 12.13 -21.52 -3.82
N THR A 126 13.04 -22.49 -3.80
CA THR A 126 13.70 -23.00 -5.01
C THR A 126 12.76 -23.89 -5.85
N ALA A 127 11.74 -24.46 -5.22
CA ALA A 127 10.68 -25.21 -5.89
C ALA A 127 9.68 -24.30 -6.64
N VAL A 128 9.75 -22.98 -6.43
CA VAL A 128 8.81 -22.02 -7.03
C VAL A 128 9.21 -21.67 -8.46
N ASN A 129 8.36 -22.00 -9.41
CA ASN A 129 8.53 -21.75 -10.83
C ASN A 129 7.68 -20.57 -11.33
N ASP A 130 8.31 -19.41 -11.49
CA ASP A 130 7.65 -18.17 -11.92
C ASP A 130 6.98 -18.29 -13.30
N LYS A 131 7.53 -19.10 -14.21
CA LYS A 131 6.98 -19.27 -15.55
C LYS A 131 5.63 -19.99 -15.51
N VAL A 132 5.50 -20.99 -14.65
CA VAL A 132 4.26 -21.73 -14.45
C VAL A 132 3.21 -20.80 -13.81
N ILE A 133 3.59 -20.05 -12.78
CA ILE A 133 2.68 -19.09 -12.13
C ILE A 133 2.22 -18.03 -13.13
N LYS A 134 3.13 -17.44 -13.91
CA LYS A 134 2.78 -16.44 -14.94
C LYS A 134 1.88 -17.00 -16.05
N SER A 135 1.97 -18.30 -16.35
CA SER A 135 1.07 -18.95 -17.32
C SER A 135 -0.40 -19.01 -16.87
N ALA A 136 -0.67 -18.78 -15.60
CA ALA A 136 -2.04 -18.63 -15.08
C ALA A 136 -2.70 -17.30 -15.47
N GLY A 137 -1.98 -16.40 -16.17
CA GLY A 137 -2.49 -15.09 -16.57
C GLY A 137 -2.37 -14.02 -15.48
N VAL A 138 -1.58 -14.28 -14.44
CA VAL A 138 -1.29 -13.29 -13.39
C VAL A 138 -0.27 -12.27 -13.88
N ALA A 139 -0.30 -11.07 -13.29
CA ALA A 139 0.52 -9.97 -13.73
C ALA A 139 2.00 -10.13 -13.41
N GLY A 140 2.32 -10.76 -12.28
CA GLY A 140 3.70 -10.94 -11.86
C GLY A 140 3.86 -11.79 -10.62
N VAL A 141 5.11 -12.14 -10.33
CA VAL A 141 5.51 -12.90 -9.13
C VAL A 141 6.70 -12.19 -8.50
N ILE A 142 6.63 -11.93 -7.22
CA ILE A 142 7.68 -11.29 -6.42
C ILE A 142 8.09 -12.25 -5.30
N LYS A 143 9.38 -12.37 -5.04
CA LYS A 143 9.95 -13.18 -3.97
C LYS A 143 10.72 -12.28 -3.01
N PRO A 144 10.05 -11.61 -2.05
CA PRO A 144 10.69 -10.62 -1.19
C PRO A 144 11.63 -11.22 -0.13
N GLY A 145 11.67 -12.54 -0.02
CA GLY A 145 12.49 -13.24 0.96
C GLY A 145 12.79 -14.68 0.56
N LYS A 146 13.26 -15.47 1.52
CA LYS A 146 13.62 -16.88 1.32
C LYS A 146 12.41 -17.84 1.39
N THR A 147 11.31 -17.40 1.93
CA THR A 147 10.11 -18.22 2.17
C THR A 147 8.83 -17.55 1.68
N SER A 148 8.88 -16.30 1.25
CA SER A 148 7.69 -15.54 0.86
C SER A 148 7.58 -15.41 -0.65
N VAL A 149 6.37 -15.63 -1.18
CA VAL A 149 5.99 -15.47 -2.59
C VAL A 149 4.76 -14.57 -2.66
N GLN A 150 4.83 -13.55 -3.48
CA GLN A 150 3.68 -12.67 -3.75
C GLN A 150 3.31 -12.77 -5.22
N VAL A 151 2.07 -13.14 -5.49
CA VAL A 151 1.53 -13.24 -6.85
C VAL A 151 0.60 -12.06 -7.08
N ILE A 152 0.90 -11.25 -8.07
CA ILE A 152 0.12 -10.06 -8.43
C ILE A 152 -1.06 -10.50 -9.29
N VAL A 153 -2.25 -10.47 -8.69
CA VAL A 153 -3.49 -10.97 -9.28
C VAL A 153 -4.42 -9.83 -9.70
N GLY A 154 -4.34 -8.70 -9.00
CA GLY A 154 -5.27 -7.57 -9.17
C GLY A 154 -6.50 -7.67 -8.26
N THR A 155 -7.53 -6.89 -8.57
CA THR A 155 -8.71 -6.70 -7.70
C THR A 155 -9.55 -7.96 -7.45
N LYS A 156 -9.35 -9.02 -8.24
CA LYS A 156 -10.04 -10.33 -8.08
C LYS A 156 -9.32 -11.30 -7.16
N VAL A 157 -8.30 -10.83 -6.44
CA VAL A 157 -7.43 -11.66 -5.59
C VAL A 157 -8.20 -12.46 -4.54
N GLN A 158 -9.26 -11.92 -3.95
CA GLN A 158 -10.04 -12.62 -2.93
C GLN A 158 -10.63 -13.93 -3.46
N PHE A 159 -11.20 -13.92 -4.67
CA PHE A 159 -11.77 -15.12 -5.29
C PHE A 159 -10.71 -16.20 -5.56
N ILE A 160 -9.51 -15.75 -5.93
CA ILE A 160 -8.38 -16.68 -6.16
C ILE A 160 -7.83 -17.20 -4.83
N ALA A 161 -7.74 -16.37 -3.79
CA ALA A 161 -7.31 -16.79 -2.46
C ALA A 161 -8.27 -17.84 -1.87
N ASP A 162 -9.58 -17.64 -2.00
CA ASP A 162 -10.60 -18.59 -1.55
C ASP A 162 -10.51 -19.93 -2.31
N ALA A 163 -10.31 -19.86 -3.64
CA ALA A 163 -10.13 -21.06 -4.45
C ALA A 163 -8.81 -21.78 -4.12
N PHE A 164 -7.74 -21.03 -3.88
CA PHE A 164 -6.42 -21.56 -3.51
C PHE A 164 -6.46 -22.25 -2.15
N SER A 165 -7.11 -21.66 -1.15
CA SER A 165 -7.28 -22.23 0.17
C SER A 165 -8.01 -23.57 0.10
N LYS A 166 -9.10 -23.67 -0.68
CA LYS A 166 -9.85 -24.92 -0.90
C LYS A 166 -9.01 -26.01 -1.54
N LEU A 167 -8.05 -25.67 -2.39
CA LEU A 167 -7.15 -26.65 -3.01
C LEU A 167 -6.07 -27.13 -2.02
N CYS A 168 -5.81 -26.35 -0.95
CA CYS A 168 -4.84 -26.69 0.08
C CYS A 168 -5.45 -27.41 1.29
N GLU A 169 -6.76 -27.42 1.43
CA GLU A 169 -7.49 -28.27 2.40
C GLU A 169 -7.43 -29.74 2.00
#